data_2a2f3bf0534904fb437e63b657a23283
#
_entry.id   2a2f3bf0534904fb437e63b657a23283
#
_cell.length_a   1.000
_cell.length_b   1.000
_cell.length_c   1.000
_cell.angle_alpha   90.00
_cell.angle_beta   90.00
_cell.angle_gamma   90.00
#
_symmetry.space_group_name_H-M   'P 1'
#
loop_
_entity.id
_entity.type
_entity.pdbx_description
1 polymer ?
#
loop_
_entity_poly.entity_id
_entity_poly.type
_entity_poly.pdbx_seq_one_letter_code
_entity_poly.pdbx_strand_id
1 'polypeptide(L)'
;MEKYKFLIMKDLRHAWKDPVLMAAMIGPLAILFLSRFGFPVAVDWLDVNYSFHLELYRGFAASLLVVTIPMLTGMLTGLLMLDERDENMIAYYAVTPLTSKGYLFYRLALPFLLCTVLSFVYLFFSNLSEVGSYNVFVLLLLALEAPMFSLFLAAFSTNKVEGLALSKLGGLFIAGPVVAHFVPGAWQMLGAWLPTYWPAKIPYLIMHNEPFLASVFFAGGLLLHGVFLYLMVTVFINRRS
;
A
#
# COMPACT_ATOMS: atom_id res chain seq x y z
N MET A 1 25.61 -6.29 6.03
CA MET A 1 24.95 -5.09 5.46
C MET A 1 25.26 -4.86 3.99
N GLU A 2 26.50 -5.04 3.53
CA GLU A 2 26.87 -4.80 2.11
C GLU A 2 26.14 -5.69 1.12
N LYS A 3 25.85 -6.97 1.45
CA LYS A 3 25.12 -7.90 0.57
C LYS A 3 23.73 -7.41 0.18
N TYR A 4 22.98 -6.89 1.15
CA TYR A 4 21.61 -6.37 0.91
C TYR A 4 21.64 -5.08 0.08
N LYS A 5 22.59 -4.20 0.34
CA LYS A 5 22.79 -2.98 -0.43
C LYS A 5 23.07 -3.28 -1.91
N PHE A 6 23.92 -4.28 -2.18
CA PHE A 6 24.22 -4.70 -3.55
C PHE A 6 22.99 -5.24 -4.28
N LEU A 7 22.18 -6.09 -3.61
CA LEU A 7 20.96 -6.65 -4.19
C LEU A 7 19.91 -5.58 -4.48
N ILE A 8 19.65 -4.69 -3.53
CA ILE A 8 18.70 -3.57 -3.71
C ILE A 8 19.18 -2.66 -4.85
N MET A 9 20.47 -2.36 -4.92
CA MET A 9 21.02 -1.50 -5.97
C MET A 9 20.98 -2.17 -7.34
N LYS A 10 21.15 -3.50 -7.40
CA LYS A 10 20.97 -4.29 -8.61
C LYS A 10 19.54 -4.23 -9.10
N ASP A 11 18.56 -4.43 -8.20
CA ASP A 11 17.13 -4.39 -8.56
C ASP A 11 16.69 -2.99 -9.00
N LEU A 12 17.12 -1.94 -8.30
CA LEU A 12 16.87 -0.56 -8.73
C LEU A 12 17.44 -0.26 -10.12
N ARG A 13 18.63 -0.77 -10.41
CA ARG A 13 19.26 -0.60 -11.75
C ARG A 13 18.53 -1.40 -12.84
N HIS A 14 17.92 -2.54 -12.48
CA HIS A 14 17.16 -3.37 -13.42
C HIS A 14 15.67 -3.05 -13.42
N ALA A 15 15.17 -2.22 -12.47
CA ALA A 15 13.77 -1.83 -12.36
C ALA A 15 13.19 -1.27 -13.65
N TRP A 16 14.00 -0.54 -14.42
CA TRP A 16 13.62 -0.04 -15.75
C TRP A 16 13.53 -1.11 -16.85
N LYS A 17 13.97 -2.34 -16.57
CA LYS A 17 13.90 -3.47 -17.49
C LYS A 17 12.85 -4.50 -17.09
N ASP A 18 12.38 -4.43 -15.85
CA ASP A 18 11.36 -5.32 -15.32
C ASP A 18 9.97 -4.64 -15.47
N PRO A 19 9.07 -5.21 -16.31
CA PRO A 19 7.74 -4.63 -16.55
C PRO A 19 6.90 -4.52 -15.26
N VAL A 20 7.09 -5.44 -14.32
CA VAL A 20 6.34 -5.45 -13.04
C VAL A 20 6.79 -4.31 -12.14
N LEU A 21 8.11 -4.12 -12.00
CA LEU A 21 8.65 -3.00 -11.23
C LEU A 21 8.35 -1.65 -11.89
N MET A 22 8.39 -1.57 -13.22
CA MET A 22 7.96 -0.37 -13.95
C MET A 22 6.48 -0.04 -13.66
N ALA A 23 5.58 -1.02 -13.72
CA ALA A 23 4.18 -0.82 -13.41
C ALA A 23 3.96 -0.37 -11.96
N ALA A 24 4.73 -0.91 -11.01
CA ALA A 24 4.70 -0.52 -9.60
C ALA A 24 5.13 0.95 -9.37
N MET A 25 5.95 1.51 -10.25
CA MET A 25 6.39 2.91 -10.19
C MET A 25 5.47 3.84 -10.99
N ILE A 26 5.11 3.45 -12.21
CA ILE A 26 4.31 4.29 -13.13
C ILE A 26 2.88 4.42 -12.63
N GLY A 27 2.27 3.36 -12.07
CA GLY A 27 0.92 3.39 -11.55
C GLY A 27 0.68 4.50 -10.52
N PRO A 28 1.44 4.55 -9.42
CA PRO A 28 1.35 5.63 -8.42
C PRO A 28 1.64 7.03 -9.00
N LEU A 29 2.57 7.16 -9.94
CA LEU A 29 2.84 8.45 -10.59
C LEU A 29 1.67 8.89 -11.48
N ALA A 30 1.01 7.96 -12.17
CA ALA A 30 -0.20 8.25 -12.92
C ALA A 30 -1.36 8.69 -12.00
N ILE A 31 -1.50 8.05 -10.83
CA ILE A 31 -2.46 8.46 -9.80
C ILE A 31 -2.15 9.87 -9.29
N LEU A 32 -0.88 10.19 -9.04
CA LEU A 32 -0.46 11.54 -8.67
C LEU A 32 -0.83 12.56 -9.75
N PHE A 33 -0.55 12.26 -11.01
CA PHE A 33 -0.88 13.14 -12.14
C PHE A 33 -2.39 13.36 -12.26
N LEU A 34 -3.19 12.30 -12.17
CA LEU A 34 -4.66 12.36 -12.15
C LEU A 34 -5.17 13.18 -10.97
N SER A 35 -4.61 13.01 -9.79
CA SER A 35 -4.98 13.76 -8.59
C SER A 35 -4.71 15.25 -8.77
N ARG A 36 -3.53 15.60 -9.26
CA ARG A 36 -3.08 16.99 -9.35
C ARG A 36 -3.76 17.77 -10.47
N PHE A 37 -3.96 17.15 -11.63
CA PHE A 37 -4.44 17.81 -12.83
C PHE A 37 -5.85 17.36 -13.24
N GLY A 38 -6.17 16.09 -13.08
CA GLY A 38 -7.46 15.53 -13.47
C GLY A 38 -8.58 15.87 -12.49
N PHE A 39 -8.30 15.84 -11.17
CA PHE A 39 -9.31 16.12 -10.16
C PHE A 39 -9.90 17.53 -10.26
N PRO A 40 -9.11 18.63 -10.38
CA PRO A 40 -9.66 19.97 -10.57
C PRO A 40 -10.53 20.07 -11.83
N VAL A 41 -10.08 19.50 -12.95
CA VAL A 41 -10.85 19.48 -14.20
C VAL A 41 -12.17 18.74 -14.02
N ALA A 42 -12.15 17.62 -13.28
CA ALA A 42 -13.38 16.86 -12.98
C ALA A 42 -14.34 17.65 -12.07
N VAL A 43 -13.80 18.40 -11.09
CA VAL A 43 -14.60 19.30 -10.23
C VAL A 43 -15.33 20.33 -11.08
N ASP A 44 -14.61 21.08 -11.90
CA ASP A 44 -15.19 22.14 -12.75
C ASP A 44 -16.22 21.57 -13.73
N TRP A 45 -15.89 20.44 -14.35
CA TRP A 45 -16.79 19.84 -15.34
C TRP A 45 -18.09 19.29 -14.72
N LEU A 46 -18.02 18.66 -13.56
CA LEU A 46 -19.20 18.11 -12.86
C LEU A 46 -20.07 19.21 -12.28
N ASP A 47 -19.47 20.28 -11.79
CA ASP A 47 -20.20 21.44 -11.25
C ASP A 47 -21.03 22.14 -12.34
N VAL A 48 -20.42 22.37 -13.50
CA VAL A 48 -21.06 23.04 -14.64
C VAL A 48 -22.15 22.19 -15.31
N ASN A 49 -21.89 20.89 -15.51
CA ASN A 49 -22.79 20.05 -16.31
C ASN A 49 -23.86 19.31 -15.50
N TYR A 50 -23.59 19.03 -14.21
CA TYR A 50 -24.46 18.19 -13.38
C TYR A 50 -24.82 18.82 -12.03
N SER A 51 -24.34 20.00 -11.71
CA SER A 51 -24.50 20.65 -10.39
C SER A 51 -24.05 19.71 -9.25
N PHE A 52 -23.03 18.89 -9.53
CA PHE A 52 -22.48 17.95 -8.56
C PHE A 52 -21.17 18.48 -7.98
N HIS A 53 -21.16 18.81 -6.71
CA HIS A 53 -20.02 19.40 -6.00
C HIS A 53 -19.01 18.34 -5.57
N LEU A 54 -18.18 17.86 -6.51
CA LEU A 54 -17.15 16.83 -6.25
C LEU A 54 -16.12 17.28 -5.19
N GLU A 55 -15.95 18.59 -5.03
CA GLU A 55 -15.06 19.19 -4.02
C GLU A 55 -15.37 18.75 -2.59
N LEU A 56 -16.65 18.49 -2.26
CA LEU A 56 -17.07 17.98 -0.96
C LEU A 56 -16.47 16.59 -0.64
N TYR A 57 -16.07 15.86 -1.65
CA TYR A 57 -15.48 14.52 -1.55
C TYR A 57 -13.95 14.51 -1.69
N ARG A 58 -13.28 15.68 -1.66
CA ARG A 58 -11.83 15.82 -1.81
C ARG A 58 -11.08 14.93 -0.81
N GLY A 59 -11.44 14.96 0.47
CA GLY A 59 -10.78 14.15 1.50
C GLY A 59 -10.97 12.66 1.29
N PHE A 60 -12.14 12.22 0.84
CA PHE A 60 -12.39 10.83 0.46
C PHE A 60 -11.54 10.44 -0.77
N ALA A 61 -11.53 11.25 -1.82
CA ALA A 61 -10.73 11.01 -3.02
C ALA A 61 -9.22 10.91 -2.68
N ALA A 62 -8.71 11.81 -1.83
CA ALA A 62 -7.33 11.78 -1.35
C ALA A 62 -7.01 10.46 -0.65
N SER A 63 -7.86 10.03 0.29
CA SER A 63 -7.69 8.79 1.06
C SER A 63 -7.78 7.55 0.17
N LEU A 64 -8.73 7.54 -0.77
CA LEU A 64 -8.93 6.44 -1.70
C LEU A 64 -7.71 6.26 -2.61
N LEU A 65 -7.24 7.35 -3.19
CA LEU A 65 -6.15 7.34 -4.17
C LEU A 65 -4.80 7.03 -3.52
N VAL A 66 -4.51 7.56 -2.31
CA VAL A 66 -3.25 7.28 -1.64
C VAL A 66 -3.12 5.81 -1.21
N VAL A 67 -4.21 5.18 -0.79
CA VAL A 67 -4.24 3.75 -0.39
C VAL A 67 -3.99 2.82 -1.59
N THR A 68 -4.28 3.25 -2.81
CA THR A 68 -3.96 2.44 -4.00
C THR A 68 -2.46 2.31 -4.24
N ILE A 69 -1.62 3.20 -3.70
CA ILE A 69 -0.15 3.15 -3.85
C ILE A 69 0.44 1.90 -3.20
N PRO A 70 0.22 1.62 -1.89
CA PRO A 70 0.70 0.38 -1.28
C PRO A 70 0.06 -0.87 -1.89
N MET A 71 -1.19 -0.81 -2.34
CA MET A 71 -1.83 -1.93 -3.04
C MET A 71 -1.10 -2.26 -4.34
N LEU A 72 -0.79 -1.27 -5.18
CA LEU A 72 -0.07 -1.48 -6.42
C LEU A 72 1.36 -1.97 -6.18
N THR A 73 2.13 -1.25 -5.36
CA THR A 73 3.53 -1.59 -5.09
C THR A 73 3.66 -2.95 -4.40
N GLY A 74 2.78 -3.23 -3.44
CA GLY A 74 2.78 -4.48 -2.69
C GLY A 74 2.32 -5.67 -3.51
N MET A 75 1.18 -5.57 -4.21
CA MET A 75 0.68 -6.69 -5.00
C MET A 75 1.60 -7.05 -6.16
N LEU A 76 2.13 -6.04 -6.88
CA LEU A 76 3.09 -6.31 -7.96
C LEU A 76 4.36 -6.97 -7.44
N THR A 77 4.88 -6.53 -6.28
CA THR A 77 6.02 -7.21 -5.64
C THR A 77 5.66 -8.62 -5.16
N GLY A 78 4.45 -8.84 -4.67
CA GLY A 78 3.96 -10.18 -4.31
C GLY A 78 3.93 -11.13 -5.51
N LEU A 79 3.45 -10.66 -6.68
CA LEU A 79 3.49 -11.43 -7.92
C LEU A 79 4.92 -11.74 -8.36
N LEU A 80 5.85 -10.81 -8.19
CA LEU A 80 7.26 -11.03 -8.46
C LEU A 80 7.87 -12.10 -7.54
N MET A 81 7.47 -12.13 -6.25
CA MET A 81 7.88 -13.18 -5.31
C MET A 81 7.32 -14.55 -5.72
N LEU A 82 6.13 -14.61 -6.31
CA LEU A 82 5.55 -15.84 -6.83
C LEU A 82 6.25 -16.30 -8.12
N ASP A 83 6.63 -15.39 -9.00
CA ASP A 83 7.47 -15.67 -10.18
C ASP A 83 8.79 -16.32 -9.77
N GLU A 84 9.49 -15.71 -8.80
CA GLU A 84 10.74 -16.26 -8.25
C GLU A 84 10.55 -17.63 -7.58
N ARG A 85 9.35 -17.88 -7.04
CA ARG A 85 9.00 -19.20 -6.51
C ARG A 85 8.83 -20.21 -7.62
N ASP A 86 8.08 -19.87 -8.68
CA ASP A 86 7.83 -20.75 -9.82
C ASP A 86 9.16 -21.12 -10.54
N GLU A 87 10.13 -20.21 -10.55
CA GLU A 87 11.48 -20.42 -11.07
C GLU A 87 12.43 -21.13 -10.09
N ASN A 88 11.96 -21.58 -8.91
CA ASN A 88 12.76 -22.18 -7.85
C ASN A 88 13.90 -21.28 -7.29
N MET A 89 13.90 -20.00 -7.59
CA MET A 89 14.93 -19.05 -7.14
C MET A 89 14.99 -18.97 -5.61
N ILE A 90 13.87 -19.12 -4.94
CA ILE A 90 13.80 -19.03 -3.47
C ILE A 90 14.49 -20.24 -2.81
N ALA A 91 14.35 -21.44 -3.39
CA ALA A 91 15.08 -22.63 -2.94
C ALA A 91 16.61 -22.45 -3.14
N TYR A 92 17.01 -21.85 -4.25
CA TYR A 92 18.40 -21.49 -4.48
C TYR A 92 18.93 -20.51 -3.42
N TYR A 93 18.19 -19.46 -3.08
CA TYR A 93 18.61 -18.52 -2.03
C TYR A 93 18.70 -19.16 -0.63
N ALA A 94 17.87 -20.17 -0.34
CA ALA A 94 17.87 -20.85 0.96
C ALA A 94 19.20 -21.56 1.28
N VAL A 95 19.90 -22.06 0.27
CA VAL A 95 21.21 -22.73 0.42
C VAL A 95 22.41 -21.78 0.32
N THR A 96 22.15 -20.50 0.02
CA THR A 96 23.19 -19.46 0.01
C THR A 96 23.35 -18.80 1.38
N PRO A 97 24.42 -18.02 1.62
CA PRO A 97 24.58 -17.24 2.85
C PRO A 97 23.46 -16.21 3.11
N LEU A 98 22.53 -16.00 2.17
CA LEU A 98 21.40 -15.11 2.34
C LEU A 98 20.31 -15.72 3.23
N THR A 99 20.12 -17.01 3.18
CA THR A 99 19.06 -17.77 3.86
C THR A 99 17.64 -17.35 3.42
N SER A 100 16.62 -18.16 3.71
CA SER A 100 15.21 -17.84 3.42
C SER A 100 14.71 -16.59 4.16
N LYS A 101 15.18 -16.36 5.39
CA LYS A 101 14.83 -15.15 6.18
C LYS A 101 15.45 -13.90 5.60
N GLY A 102 16.71 -13.99 5.18
CA GLY A 102 17.40 -12.88 4.54
C GLY A 102 16.79 -12.51 3.18
N TYR A 103 16.39 -13.51 2.38
CA TYR A 103 15.64 -13.29 1.15
C TYR A 103 14.33 -12.52 1.43
N LEU A 104 13.55 -12.99 2.41
CA LEU A 104 12.27 -12.35 2.75
C LEU A 104 12.47 -10.89 3.18
N PHE A 105 13.42 -10.63 4.08
CA PHE A 105 13.72 -9.27 4.51
C PHE A 105 14.11 -8.36 3.34
N TYR A 106 15.00 -8.82 2.48
CA TYR A 106 15.41 -8.09 1.28
C TYR A 106 14.24 -7.81 0.35
N ARG A 107 13.40 -8.82 0.11
CA ARG A 107 12.29 -8.71 -0.85
C ARG A 107 11.17 -7.79 -0.36
N LEU A 108 10.91 -7.76 0.94
CA LEU A 108 9.93 -6.85 1.56
C LEU A 108 10.45 -5.42 1.73
N ALA A 109 11.77 -5.22 1.80
CA ALA A 109 12.36 -3.88 1.87
C ALA A 109 12.07 -3.06 0.60
N LEU A 110 12.01 -3.70 -0.57
CA LEU A 110 11.74 -3.01 -1.84
C LEU A 110 10.36 -2.34 -1.87
N PRO A 111 9.22 -3.04 -1.68
CA PRO A 111 7.91 -2.40 -1.67
C PRO A 111 7.75 -1.41 -0.53
N PHE A 112 8.35 -1.65 0.64
CA PHE A 112 8.37 -0.70 1.75
C PHE A 112 9.00 0.63 1.34
N LEU A 113 10.20 0.61 0.76
CA LEU A 113 10.93 1.81 0.34
C LEU A 113 10.22 2.53 -0.82
N LEU A 114 9.80 1.78 -1.85
CA LEU A 114 9.08 2.35 -2.99
C LEU A 114 7.78 3.00 -2.56
N CYS A 115 6.97 2.31 -1.75
CA CYS A 115 5.72 2.85 -1.23
C CYS A 115 5.97 4.09 -0.37
N THR A 116 6.98 4.09 0.50
CA THR A 116 7.32 5.25 1.33
C THR A 116 7.63 6.47 0.47
N VAL A 117 8.48 6.32 -0.54
CA VAL A 117 8.86 7.45 -1.43
C VAL A 117 7.66 7.91 -2.25
N LEU A 118 6.91 7.00 -2.87
CA LEU A 118 5.79 7.34 -3.75
C LEU A 118 4.62 7.94 -2.96
N SER A 119 4.31 7.42 -1.77
CA SER A 119 3.28 7.98 -0.89
C SER A 119 3.70 9.35 -0.34
N PHE A 120 4.98 9.53 0.00
CA PHE A 120 5.50 10.84 0.39
C PHE A 120 5.29 11.86 -0.75
N VAL A 121 5.73 11.52 -1.96
CA VAL A 121 5.56 12.38 -3.14
C VAL A 121 4.06 12.68 -3.37
N TYR A 122 3.19 11.67 -3.24
CA TYR A 122 1.76 11.86 -3.40
C TYR A 122 1.17 12.82 -2.35
N LEU A 123 1.46 12.61 -1.07
CA LEU A 123 0.91 13.43 0.01
C LEU A 123 1.31 14.91 -0.10
N PHE A 124 2.52 15.19 -0.63
CA PHE A 124 3.01 16.57 -0.77
C PHE A 124 2.65 17.23 -2.10
N PHE A 125 2.43 16.46 -3.16
CA PHE A 125 2.28 17.03 -4.52
C PHE A 125 0.92 16.79 -5.18
N SER A 126 0.02 16.01 -4.58
CA SER A 126 -1.29 15.71 -5.19
C SER A 126 -2.26 16.89 -5.18
N ASN A 127 -2.06 17.87 -4.30
CA ASN A 127 -2.99 18.97 -4.00
C ASN A 127 -4.36 18.49 -3.43
N LEU A 128 -4.53 17.21 -3.16
CA LEU A 128 -5.76 16.66 -2.54
C LEU A 128 -5.65 16.56 -1.03
N SER A 129 -4.45 16.35 -0.50
CA SER A 129 -4.18 16.25 0.93
C SER A 129 -3.64 17.56 1.46
N GLU A 130 -4.12 17.98 2.63
CA GLU A 130 -3.49 19.05 3.37
C GLU A 130 -2.14 18.58 3.93
N VAL A 131 -1.12 19.41 3.83
CA VAL A 131 0.21 19.09 4.36
C VAL A 131 0.23 19.41 5.85
N GLY A 132 0.37 18.38 6.69
CA GLY A 132 0.40 18.53 8.14
C GLY A 132 1.28 17.45 8.82
N SER A 133 1.54 17.62 10.11
CA SER A 133 2.35 16.67 10.89
C SER A 133 1.76 15.25 10.93
N TYR A 134 0.45 15.12 10.81
CA TYR A 134 -0.25 13.83 10.78
C TYR A 134 0.06 13.00 9.51
N ASN A 135 0.57 13.63 8.45
CA ASN A 135 0.98 12.91 7.23
C ASN A 135 2.08 11.88 7.53
N VAL A 136 2.87 12.08 8.59
CA VAL A 136 3.85 11.08 9.04
C VAL A 136 3.17 9.80 9.51
N PHE A 137 2.04 9.91 10.22
CA PHE A 137 1.26 8.76 10.67
C PHE A 137 0.67 7.97 9.48
N VAL A 138 0.08 8.70 8.53
CA VAL A 138 -0.43 8.11 7.28
C VAL A 138 0.69 7.42 6.51
N LEU A 139 1.82 8.11 6.31
CA LEU A 139 2.96 7.59 5.58
C LEU A 139 3.52 6.29 6.19
N LEU A 140 3.63 6.23 7.52
CA LEU A 140 4.12 5.03 8.22
C LEU A 140 3.18 3.83 8.04
N LEU A 141 1.86 4.04 8.12
CA LEU A 141 0.89 2.97 7.89
C LEU A 141 0.92 2.50 6.44
N LEU A 142 0.93 3.40 5.46
CA LEU A 142 1.04 3.06 4.03
C LEU A 142 2.33 2.30 3.73
N ALA A 143 3.45 2.69 4.34
CA ALA A 143 4.73 2.00 4.18
C ALA A 143 4.68 0.55 4.68
N LEU A 144 3.92 0.26 5.74
CA LEU A 144 3.70 -1.09 6.26
C LEU A 144 2.70 -1.91 5.43
N GLU A 145 1.73 -1.24 4.78
CA GLU A 145 0.76 -1.91 3.92
C GLU A 145 1.40 -2.57 2.69
N ALA A 146 2.40 -1.95 2.08
CA ALA A 146 3.02 -2.49 0.88
C ALA A 146 3.66 -3.88 1.08
N PRO A 147 4.54 -4.11 2.08
CA PRO A 147 5.01 -5.46 2.40
C PRO A 147 3.87 -6.40 2.83
N MET A 148 2.82 -5.88 3.46
CA MET A 148 1.65 -6.67 3.85
C MET A 148 0.90 -7.21 2.62
N PHE A 149 0.65 -6.39 1.60
CA PHE A 149 0.05 -6.83 0.33
C PHE A 149 0.96 -7.79 -0.45
N SER A 150 2.28 -7.59 -0.39
CA SER A 150 3.23 -8.53 -0.98
C SER A 150 3.14 -9.91 -0.33
N LEU A 151 3.13 -9.95 1.00
CA LEU A 151 3.00 -11.19 1.77
C LEU A 151 1.61 -11.82 1.62
N PHE A 152 0.55 -11.01 1.49
CA PHE A 152 -0.79 -11.53 1.25
C PHE A 152 -0.82 -12.44 0.02
N LEU A 153 -0.23 -12.02 -1.09
CA LEU A 153 -0.13 -12.88 -2.27
C LEU A 153 0.87 -14.03 -2.04
N ALA A 154 2.08 -13.74 -1.59
CA ALA A 154 3.14 -14.73 -1.49
C ALA A 154 2.88 -15.83 -0.43
N ALA A 155 2.13 -15.54 0.65
CA ALA A 155 1.80 -16.50 1.68
C ALA A 155 0.57 -17.34 1.36
N PHE A 156 -0.42 -16.78 0.65
CA PHE A 156 -1.70 -17.45 0.41
C PHE A 156 -1.85 -18.05 -1.00
N SER A 157 -0.90 -17.79 -1.92
CA SER A 157 -0.86 -18.42 -3.24
C SER A 157 0.34 -19.36 -3.35
N THR A 158 0.20 -20.41 -4.16
CA THR A 158 1.27 -21.40 -4.42
C THR A 158 2.11 -21.03 -5.66
N ASN A 159 1.51 -20.36 -6.64
CA ASN A 159 2.12 -19.96 -7.90
C ASN A 159 1.56 -18.61 -8.39
N LYS A 160 2.16 -18.07 -9.45
CA LYS A 160 1.79 -16.77 -10.03
C LYS A 160 0.35 -16.71 -10.53
N VAL A 161 -0.19 -17.79 -11.10
CA VAL A 161 -1.56 -17.84 -11.63
C VAL A 161 -2.58 -17.72 -10.49
N GLU A 162 -2.35 -18.45 -9.39
CA GLU A 162 -3.17 -18.36 -8.18
C GLU A 162 -3.03 -16.97 -7.54
N GLY A 163 -1.82 -16.40 -7.53
CA GLY A 163 -1.57 -15.03 -7.08
C GLY A 163 -2.33 -13.99 -7.87
N LEU A 164 -2.40 -14.12 -9.20
CA LEU A 164 -3.21 -13.25 -10.05
C LEU A 164 -4.71 -13.38 -9.76
N ALA A 165 -5.19 -14.59 -9.47
CA ALA A 165 -6.58 -14.79 -9.07
C ALA A 165 -6.86 -14.14 -7.70
N LEU A 166 -5.96 -14.32 -6.72
CA LEU A 166 -6.08 -13.75 -5.38
C LEU A 166 -5.96 -12.21 -5.40
N SER A 167 -5.14 -11.63 -6.29
CA SER A 167 -4.99 -10.18 -6.39
C SER A 167 -6.28 -9.44 -6.75
N LYS A 168 -7.25 -10.12 -7.40
CA LYS A 168 -8.59 -9.56 -7.67
C LYS A 168 -9.35 -9.25 -6.38
N LEU A 169 -9.09 -9.98 -5.30
CA LEU A 169 -9.65 -9.67 -3.97
C LEU A 169 -9.06 -8.38 -3.39
N GLY A 170 -7.99 -7.87 -3.96
CA GLY A 170 -7.41 -6.55 -3.63
C GLY A 170 -8.44 -5.43 -3.66
N GLY A 171 -9.41 -5.50 -4.57
CA GLY A 171 -10.52 -4.54 -4.63
C GLY A 171 -11.33 -4.42 -3.33
N LEU A 172 -11.37 -5.46 -2.48
CA LEU A 172 -12.04 -5.41 -1.18
C LEU A 172 -11.37 -4.43 -0.22
N PHE A 173 -10.07 -4.21 -0.34
CA PHE A 173 -9.34 -3.25 0.51
C PHE A 173 -9.73 -1.79 0.23
N ILE A 174 -10.33 -1.51 -0.95
CA ILE A 174 -10.90 -0.19 -1.27
C ILE A 174 -12.09 0.14 -0.34
N ALA A 175 -12.73 -0.86 0.27
CA ALA A 175 -13.79 -0.64 1.24
C ALA A 175 -13.30 0.10 2.51
N GLY A 176 -12.01 0.05 2.86
CA GLY A 176 -11.46 0.75 4.02
C GLY A 176 -11.72 2.27 3.97
N PRO A 177 -11.24 2.99 2.96
CA PRO A 177 -11.55 4.42 2.78
C PRO A 177 -13.05 4.72 2.69
N VAL A 178 -13.85 3.86 2.04
CA VAL A 178 -15.30 4.04 1.95
C VAL A 178 -15.94 3.99 3.34
N VAL A 179 -15.59 2.98 4.13
CA VAL A 179 -16.11 2.85 5.50
C VAL A 179 -15.64 4.02 6.38
N ALA A 180 -14.37 4.44 6.24
CA ALA A 180 -13.81 5.54 7.03
C ALA A 180 -14.56 6.87 6.84
N HIS A 181 -15.12 7.12 5.64
CA HIS A 181 -15.75 8.39 5.30
C HIS A 181 -17.28 8.36 5.33
N PHE A 182 -17.91 7.25 4.96
CA PHE A 182 -19.36 7.22 4.72
C PHE A 182 -20.17 6.42 5.75
N VAL A 183 -19.50 5.55 6.55
CA VAL A 183 -20.22 4.78 7.56
C VAL A 183 -20.21 5.53 8.90
N PRO A 184 -21.38 5.89 9.48
CA PRO A 184 -21.44 6.62 10.74
C PRO A 184 -21.33 5.70 11.96
N GLY A 185 -20.88 6.26 13.07
CA GLY A 185 -20.96 5.64 14.40
C GLY A 185 -20.14 4.37 14.56
N ALA A 186 -20.58 3.46 15.42
CA ALA A 186 -19.87 2.24 15.78
C ALA A 186 -19.75 1.22 14.63
N TRP A 187 -20.58 1.32 13.60
CA TRP A 187 -20.53 0.45 12.42
C TRP A 187 -19.20 0.56 11.64
N GLN A 188 -18.50 1.69 11.81
CA GLN A 188 -17.14 1.83 11.25
C GLN A 188 -16.16 0.76 11.73
N MET A 189 -16.38 0.20 12.94
CA MET A 189 -15.52 -0.85 13.47
C MET A 189 -15.52 -2.13 12.63
N LEU A 190 -16.54 -2.35 11.79
CA LEU A 190 -16.52 -3.42 10.79
C LEU A 190 -15.44 -3.21 9.73
N GLY A 191 -15.08 -1.96 9.43
CA GLY A 191 -13.96 -1.63 8.54
C GLY A 191 -12.60 -1.70 9.21
N ALA A 192 -12.53 -1.71 10.54
CA ALA A 192 -11.26 -1.72 11.28
C ALA A 192 -10.41 -2.98 11.04
N TRP A 193 -11.00 -4.06 10.52
CA TRP A 193 -10.27 -5.24 10.05
C TRP A 193 -9.49 -5.00 8.75
N LEU A 194 -9.87 -3.97 7.99
CA LEU A 194 -9.18 -3.62 6.76
C LEU A 194 -8.00 -2.71 7.11
N PRO A 195 -6.76 -3.07 6.72
CA PRO A 195 -5.60 -2.22 6.99
C PRO A 195 -5.77 -0.81 6.42
N THR A 196 -6.31 -0.71 5.22
CA THR A 196 -6.56 0.54 4.48
C THR A 196 -7.56 1.50 5.14
N TYR A 197 -8.34 1.02 6.10
CA TYR A 197 -9.24 1.86 6.91
C TYR A 197 -8.45 2.86 7.78
N TRP A 198 -7.34 2.42 8.37
CA TRP A 198 -6.59 3.20 9.35
C TRP A 198 -5.91 4.44 8.76
N PRO A 199 -5.12 4.34 7.66
CA PRO A 199 -4.55 5.52 7.04
C PRO A 199 -5.60 6.45 6.42
N ALA A 200 -6.76 5.93 6.00
CA ALA A 200 -7.85 6.75 5.49
C ALA A 200 -8.60 7.51 6.59
N LYS A 201 -8.69 6.93 7.80
CA LYS A 201 -9.41 7.55 8.93
C LYS A 201 -8.65 8.70 9.57
N ILE A 202 -7.33 8.66 9.60
CA ILE A 202 -6.49 9.68 10.23
C ILE A 202 -6.74 11.08 9.63
N PRO A 203 -6.65 11.32 8.30
CA PRO A 203 -6.94 12.62 7.72
C PRO A 203 -8.37 13.09 7.99
N TYR A 204 -9.34 12.17 7.96
CA TYR A 204 -10.73 12.46 8.28
C TYR A 204 -10.88 13.04 9.71
N LEU A 205 -10.24 12.43 10.69
CA LEU A 205 -10.28 12.91 12.09
C LEU A 205 -9.61 14.28 12.26
N ILE A 206 -8.50 14.51 11.57
CA ILE A 206 -7.81 15.81 11.60
C ILE A 206 -8.69 16.91 11.01
N MET A 207 -9.37 16.66 9.89
CA MET A 207 -10.31 17.62 9.29
C MET A 207 -11.48 17.97 10.24
N HIS A 208 -11.84 17.04 11.15
CA HIS A 208 -12.88 17.26 12.16
C HIS A 208 -12.34 17.80 13.50
N ASN A 209 -11.08 18.28 13.54
CA ASN A 209 -10.42 18.81 14.74
C ASN A 209 -10.29 17.80 15.90
N GLU A 210 -10.08 16.50 15.58
CA GLU A 210 -9.90 15.42 16.56
C GLU A 210 -8.47 14.83 16.55
N PRO A 211 -7.41 15.61 16.83
CA PRO A 211 -6.02 15.14 16.70
C PRO A 211 -5.65 14.06 17.73
N PHE A 212 -6.25 14.11 18.92
CA PHE A 212 -6.04 13.05 19.92
C PHE A 212 -6.56 11.71 19.42
N LEU A 213 -7.78 11.69 18.88
CA LEU A 213 -8.37 10.48 18.33
C LEU A 213 -7.59 9.96 17.12
N ALA A 214 -7.08 10.86 16.27
CA ALA A 214 -6.19 10.49 15.17
C ALA A 214 -4.93 9.75 15.66
N SER A 215 -4.34 10.17 16.78
CA SER A 215 -3.19 9.50 17.40
C SER A 215 -3.55 8.11 17.95
N VAL A 216 -4.74 7.96 18.55
CA VAL A 216 -5.26 6.66 19.01
C VAL A 216 -5.48 5.72 17.81
N PHE A 217 -6.07 6.22 16.73
CA PHE A 217 -6.25 5.45 15.50
C PHE A 217 -4.93 5.06 14.86
N PHE A 218 -3.93 5.94 14.88
CA PHE A 218 -2.59 5.60 14.42
C PHE A 218 -1.99 4.44 15.23
N ALA A 219 -2.07 4.49 16.58
CA ALA A 219 -1.57 3.42 17.43
C ALA A 219 -2.30 2.09 17.19
N GLY A 220 -3.63 2.12 17.08
CA GLY A 220 -4.43 0.94 16.74
C GLY A 220 -4.10 0.38 15.36
N GLY A 221 -3.94 1.26 14.37
CA GLY A 221 -3.51 0.88 13.02
C GLY A 221 -2.13 0.23 13.02
N LEU A 222 -1.17 0.79 13.76
CA LEU A 222 0.18 0.25 13.87
C LEU A 222 0.18 -1.16 14.49
N LEU A 223 -0.62 -1.39 15.52
CA LEU A 223 -0.79 -2.70 16.13
C LEU A 223 -1.38 -3.71 15.15
N LEU A 224 -2.45 -3.34 14.43
CA LEU A 224 -3.07 -4.22 13.44
C LEU A 224 -2.10 -4.60 12.33
N HIS A 225 -1.38 -3.62 11.76
CA HIS A 225 -0.38 -3.87 10.72
C HIS A 225 0.74 -4.77 11.23
N GLY A 226 1.22 -4.56 12.47
CA GLY A 226 2.23 -5.40 13.10
C GLY A 226 1.76 -6.84 13.26
N VAL A 227 0.53 -7.05 13.75
CA VAL A 227 -0.07 -8.38 13.90
C VAL A 227 -0.23 -9.07 12.53
N PHE A 228 -0.75 -8.38 11.53
CA PHE A 228 -0.94 -8.96 10.20
C PHE A 228 0.39 -9.32 9.54
N LEU A 229 1.38 -8.45 9.61
CA LEU A 229 2.73 -8.74 9.11
C LEU A 229 3.33 -9.96 9.81
N TYR A 230 3.23 -10.03 11.13
CA TYR A 230 3.72 -11.17 11.89
C TYR A 230 3.05 -12.48 11.47
N LEU A 231 1.71 -12.49 11.38
CA LEU A 231 0.95 -13.67 10.95
C LEU A 231 1.31 -14.10 9.53
N MET A 232 1.37 -13.16 8.59
CA MET A 232 1.70 -13.45 7.18
C MET A 232 3.13 -13.94 7.01
N VAL A 233 4.10 -13.38 7.73
CA VAL A 233 5.49 -13.87 7.76
C VAL A 233 5.54 -15.29 8.30
N THR A 234 4.80 -15.59 9.38
CA THR A 234 4.75 -16.92 9.98
C THR A 234 4.16 -17.95 9.01
N VAL A 235 3.04 -17.60 8.36
CA VAL A 235 2.41 -18.48 7.34
C VAL A 235 3.37 -18.71 6.17
N PHE A 236 4.02 -17.66 5.68
CA PHE A 236 4.97 -17.77 4.58
C PHE A 236 6.17 -18.68 4.90
N ILE A 237 6.70 -18.60 6.11
CA ILE A 237 7.83 -19.44 6.54
C ILE A 237 7.39 -20.90 6.73
N ASN A 238 6.24 -21.13 7.39
CA ASN A 238 5.76 -22.48 7.70
C ASN A 238 5.29 -23.27 6.46
N ARG A 239 4.84 -22.60 5.42
CA ARG A 239 4.48 -23.28 4.15
C ARG A 239 5.69 -23.76 3.33
N ARG A 240 6.91 -23.46 3.79
CA ARG A 240 8.18 -23.82 3.12
C ARG A 240 9.00 -24.86 3.87
N SER A 241 8.63 -25.14 5.14
CA SER A 241 9.16 -26.26 5.89
C SER A 241 8.37 -27.53 5.60
#